data_a97440b77c3a33340c4c0cbd51579dc5
#
_entry.id   a97440b77c3a33340c4c0cbd51579dc5
#
_cell.length_a   1.000
_cell.length_b   1.000
_cell.length_c   1.000
_cell.angle_alpha   90.00
_cell.angle_beta   90.00
_cell.angle_gamma   90.00
#
_symmetry.space_group_name_H-M   'P 1'
#
loop_
_entity.id
_entity.type
_entity.pdbx_description
1 polymer ?
#
loop_
_entity_poly.entity_id
_entity_poly.type
_entity_poly.pdbx_seq_one_letter_code
_entity_poly.pdbx_strand_id
1 'polypeptide(L)'
;MKILITGSSGFVGRRFLEMVPTDWEIICLGRSQPDNLTGRWIQCDLSDQKSVELAVKRVSDETFDAIVHLAAFVPKTAADDTIENAKLGNIDATINLLTCFGERSKKIIIGSTVEVYDQLKIHGLVTEDNVVAGGSYYSSTKMASELIAQSYAKKMNKELTILRFSVMYGGYDPITRAIPNFIRAAKAGENLTIRGAKVLRDYVHIDDVARSIICAVNADGADVINIGTGRGVSIRETAQAIVDSTRSTSCITVLSEDGGSDIVIDISRAEKLLNYHPEVFFPDKLKGMEKLYK
;
A
#
# COMPACT_ATOMS: atom_id res chain seq x y z
N MET A 1 8.22 -14.98 -15.83
CA MET A 1 7.76 -13.61 -16.21
C MET A 1 8.83 -12.59 -15.87
N LYS A 2 8.94 -11.49 -16.62
CA LYS A 2 9.86 -10.39 -16.36
C LYS A 2 9.10 -9.19 -15.79
N ILE A 3 9.41 -8.78 -14.57
CA ILE A 3 8.69 -7.75 -13.81
C ILE A 3 9.61 -6.57 -13.50
N LEU A 4 9.18 -5.36 -13.86
CA LEU A 4 9.78 -4.12 -13.41
C LEU A 4 9.03 -3.63 -12.15
N ILE A 5 9.73 -3.50 -11.04
CA ILE A 5 9.12 -3.03 -9.78
C ILE A 5 9.76 -1.72 -9.31
N THR A 6 8.93 -0.81 -8.84
CA THR A 6 9.35 0.39 -8.10
C THR A 6 8.90 0.30 -6.64
N GLY A 7 9.61 0.95 -5.74
CA GLY A 7 9.28 0.89 -4.30
C GLY A 7 9.65 -0.43 -3.63
N SER A 8 10.54 -1.20 -4.22
CA SER A 8 10.99 -2.51 -3.74
C SER A 8 11.65 -2.49 -2.35
N SER A 9 12.26 -1.36 -1.95
CA SER A 9 12.84 -1.18 -0.60
C SER A 9 11.83 -0.72 0.46
N GLY A 10 10.58 -0.44 0.05
CA GLY A 10 9.49 -0.03 0.94
C GLY A 10 8.82 -1.19 1.67
N PHE A 11 7.84 -0.87 2.53
CA PHE A 11 7.12 -1.82 3.36
C PHE A 11 6.48 -2.95 2.54
N VAL A 12 5.69 -2.62 1.52
CA VAL A 12 5.03 -3.59 0.65
C VAL A 12 6.04 -4.28 -0.28
N GLY A 13 6.94 -3.50 -0.88
CA GLY A 13 7.88 -4.01 -1.88
C GLY A 13 8.84 -5.07 -1.33
N ARG A 14 9.33 -4.89 -0.09
CA ARG A 14 10.16 -5.89 0.59
C ARG A 14 9.42 -7.22 0.74
N ARG A 15 8.16 -7.16 1.20
CA ARG A 15 7.38 -8.38 1.39
C ARG A 15 7.02 -9.04 0.06
N PHE A 16 6.73 -8.26 -0.97
CA PHE A 16 6.54 -8.79 -2.31
C PHE A 16 7.77 -9.56 -2.80
N LEU A 17 8.99 -9.00 -2.67
CA LEU A 17 10.23 -9.67 -3.08
C LEU A 17 10.49 -10.99 -2.33
N GLU A 18 10.02 -11.12 -1.08
CA GLU A 18 10.13 -12.37 -0.30
C GLU A 18 9.15 -13.45 -0.77
N MET A 19 8.07 -13.07 -1.43
CA MET A 19 6.96 -13.96 -1.80
C MET A 19 6.83 -14.18 -3.30
N VAL A 20 7.52 -13.38 -4.11
CA VAL A 20 7.47 -13.50 -5.57
C VAL A 20 7.93 -14.89 -6.02
N PRO A 21 7.29 -15.51 -7.02
CA PRO A 21 7.71 -16.80 -7.58
C PRO A 21 9.18 -16.77 -8.03
N THR A 22 9.91 -17.83 -7.76
CA THR A 22 11.37 -17.91 -8.00
C THR A 22 11.73 -17.95 -9.49
N ASP A 23 10.78 -18.25 -10.36
CA ASP A 23 10.93 -18.25 -11.82
C ASP A 23 10.70 -16.88 -12.45
N TRP A 24 10.37 -15.85 -11.66
CA TRP A 24 10.22 -14.49 -12.16
C TRP A 24 11.55 -13.75 -12.17
N GLU A 25 11.85 -13.09 -13.30
CA GLU A 25 12.95 -12.16 -13.41
C GLU A 25 12.52 -10.78 -12.88
N ILE A 26 13.15 -10.32 -11.81
CA ILE A 26 12.80 -9.07 -11.14
C ILE A 26 13.84 -7.99 -11.44
N ILE A 27 13.37 -6.83 -11.89
CA ILE A 27 14.17 -5.61 -12.06
C ILE A 27 13.59 -4.54 -11.13
N CYS A 28 14.38 -4.16 -10.13
CA CYS A 28 14.00 -3.15 -9.15
C CYS A 28 14.50 -1.77 -9.57
N LEU A 29 13.60 -0.80 -9.71
CA LEU A 29 13.95 0.62 -9.83
C LEU A 29 13.72 1.32 -8.49
N GLY A 30 14.72 2.02 -7.98
CA GLY A 30 14.56 2.74 -6.72
C GLY A 30 15.79 3.51 -6.30
N ARG A 31 15.62 4.43 -5.34
CA ARG A 31 16.70 5.26 -4.77
C ARG A 31 17.72 4.44 -3.98
N SER A 32 17.25 3.39 -3.33
CA SER A 32 18.08 2.47 -2.55
C SER A 32 17.83 1.02 -2.94
N GLN A 33 18.89 0.23 -2.89
CA GLN A 33 18.80 -1.21 -3.11
C GLN A 33 18.06 -1.87 -1.94
N PRO A 34 17.11 -2.78 -2.20
CA PRO A 34 16.47 -3.54 -1.14
C PRO A 34 17.45 -4.55 -0.52
N ASP A 35 17.37 -4.75 0.81
CA ASP A 35 18.25 -5.68 1.55
C ASP A 35 18.05 -7.14 1.13
N ASN A 36 16.82 -7.50 0.74
CA ASN A 36 16.40 -8.82 0.29
C ASN A 36 16.26 -8.90 -1.23
N LEU A 37 17.16 -8.26 -1.97
CA LEU A 37 17.14 -8.20 -3.43
C LEU A 37 17.16 -9.60 -4.05
N THR A 38 16.11 -9.91 -4.80
CA THR A 38 16.05 -11.04 -5.71
C THR A 38 15.99 -10.49 -7.13
N GLY A 39 17.10 -10.57 -7.89
CA GLY A 39 17.18 -10.03 -9.24
C GLY A 39 18.11 -8.83 -9.37
N ARG A 40 17.83 -7.93 -10.31
CA ARG A 40 18.67 -6.77 -10.65
C ARG A 40 18.10 -5.48 -10.06
N TRP A 41 18.96 -4.66 -9.51
CA TRP A 41 18.62 -3.31 -9.07
C TRP A 41 19.25 -2.24 -9.96
N ILE A 42 18.48 -1.22 -10.25
CA ILE A 42 18.89 -0.03 -10.99
C ILE A 42 18.56 1.19 -10.15
N GLN A 43 19.56 1.98 -9.82
CA GLN A 43 19.36 3.23 -9.10
C GLN A 43 18.53 4.19 -9.95
N CYS A 44 17.42 4.66 -9.40
CA CYS A 44 16.51 5.57 -10.05
C CYS A 44 15.71 6.36 -9.01
N ASP A 45 15.77 7.68 -9.09
CA ASP A 45 14.79 8.56 -8.45
C ASP A 45 13.73 8.92 -9.49
N LEU A 46 12.52 8.40 -9.33
CA LEU A 46 11.42 8.65 -10.26
C LEU A 46 10.94 10.12 -10.27
N SER A 47 11.26 10.90 -9.24
CA SER A 47 10.95 12.33 -9.19
C SER A 47 11.96 13.20 -9.96
N ASP A 48 13.12 12.63 -10.33
CA ASP A 48 14.17 13.31 -11.09
C ASP A 48 14.27 12.76 -12.52
N GLN A 49 13.91 13.59 -13.50
CA GLN A 49 13.89 13.20 -14.90
C GLN A 49 15.26 12.71 -15.40
N LYS A 50 16.36 13.32 -14.97
CA LYS A 50 17.71 12.88 -15.38
C LYS A 50 18.04 11.49 -14.85
N SER A 51 17.64 11.21 -13.61
CA SER A 51 17.79 9.88 -13.01
C SER A 51 17.01 8.84 -13.79
N VAL A 52 15.78 9.17 -14.20
CA VAL A 52 14.92 8.30 -15.01
C VAL A 52 15.52 8.02 -16.38
N GLU A 53 16.03 9.05 -17.07
CA GLU A 53 16.68 8.90 -18.38
C GLU A 53 17.91 7.97 -18.32
N LEU A 54 18.69 8.05 -17.24
CA LEU A 54 19.82 7.15 -17.01
C LEU A 54 19.36 5.71 -16.76
N ALA A 55 18.28 5.52 -16.01
CA ALA A 55 17.70 4.20 -15.75
C ALA A 55 17.15 3.56 -17.04
N VAL A 56 16.49 4.35 -17.89
CA VAL A 56 15.97 3.91 -19.20
C VAL A 56 17.10 3.33 -20.08
N LYS A 57 18.26 3.97 -20.10
CA LYS A 57 19.42 3.48 -20.89
C LYS A 57 19.91 2.11 -20.42
N ARG A 58 19.70 1.78 -19.15
CA ARG A 58 20.11 0.48 -18.59
C ARG A 58 19.17 -0.68 -18.91
N VAL A 59 17.99 -0.37 -19.42
CA VAL A 59 16.96 -1.34 -19.84
C VAL A 59 16.48 -1.05 -21.28
N SER A 60 17.30 -0.43 -22.12
CA SER A 60 16.91 0.09 -23.45
C SER A 60 16.21 -0.95 -24.33
N ASP A 61 16.69 -2.19 -24.31
CA ASP A 61 16.23 -3.28 -25.17
C ASP A 61 15.29 -4.27 -24.45
N GLU A 62 14.83 -3.91 -23.24
CA GLU A 62 14.00 -4.80 -22.43
C GLU A 62 12.53 -4.47 -22.50
N THR A 63 11.73 -5.53 -22.54
CA THR A 63 10.26 -5.48 -22.37
C THR A 63 9.88 -6.23 -21.10
N PHE A 64 8.74 -5.87 -20.52
CA PHE A 64 8.26 -6.41 -19.25
C PHE A 64 6.88 -7.03 -19.43
N ASP A 65 6.64 -8.17 -18.78
CA ASP A 65 5.30 -8.74 -18.69
C ASP A 65 4.41 -7.84 -17.82
N ALA A 66 4.96 -7.28 -16.72
CA ALA A 66 4.26 -6.28 -15.93
C ALA A 66 5.20 -5.25 -15.32
N ILE A 67 4.67 -4.05 -15.09
CA ILE A 67 5.24 -3.02 -14.21
C ILE A 67 4.42 -3.01 -12.92
N VAL A 68 5.10 -3.13 -11.77
CA VAL A 68 4.51 -3.02 -10.43
C VAL A 68 4.97 -1.72 -9.79
N HIS A 69 4.09 -0.73 -9.72
CA HIS A 69 4.41 0.60 -9.19
C HIS A 69 3.96 0.73 -7.73
N LEU A 70 4.89 0.50 -6.80
CA LEU A 70 4.68 0.65 -5.36
C LEU A 70 5.43 1.86 -4.78
N ALA A 71 6.30 2.50 -5.57
CA ALA A 71 6.95 3.72 -5.14
C ALA A 71 5.90 4.82 -4.95
N ALA A 72 5.88 5.37 -3.76
CA ALA A 72 5.01 6.48 -3.40
C ALA A 72 5.65 7.27 -2.26
N PHE A 73 5.35 8.54 -2.19
CA PHE A 73 5.52 9.32 -0.98
C PHE A 73 4.34 9.00 -0.05
N VAL A 74 4.66 8.56 1.15
CA VAL A 74 3.69 8.38 2.25
C VAL A 74 4.21 9.20 3.43
N PRO A 75 3.45 10.20 3.94
CA PRO A 75 3.92 11.03 5.04
C PRO A 75 4.14 10.17 6.29
N LYS A 76 5.27 10.37 6.97
CA LYS A 76 5.57 9.70 8.25
C LYS A 76 4.91 10.44 9.42
N THR A 77 4.79 11.74 9.30
CA THR A 77 4.14 12.64 10.25
C THR A 77 3.24 13.61 9.51
N ALA A 78 2.34 14.31 10.22
CA ALA A 78 1.51 15.36 9.61
C ALA A 78 2.35 16.51 9.00
N ALA A 79 3.53 16.78 9.53
CA ALA A 79 4.43 17.82 9.02
C ALA A 79 5.07 17.44 7.67
N ASP A 80 5.16 16.13 7.36
CA ASP A 80 5.70 15.66 6.09
C ASP A 80 4.67 15.75 4.95
N ASP A 81 3.36 15.81 5.26
CA ASP A 81 2.28 15.88 4.27
C ASP A 81 2.23 17.26 3.63
N THR A 82 3.22 17.57 2.81
CA THR A 82 3.31 18.79 2.01
C THR A 82 2.95 18.53 0.55
N ILE A 83 2.42 19.56 -0.12
CA ILE A 83 2.02 19.43 -1.52
C ILE A 83 3.21 19.09 -2.42
N GLU A 84 4.40 19.65 -2.12
CA GLU A 84 5.64 19.42 -2.88
C GLU A 84 6.08 17.96 -2.78
N ASN A 85 6.16 17.41 -1.57
CA ASN A 85 6.56 16.03 -1.34
C ASN A 85 5.58 15.05 -1.99
N ALA A 86 4.29 15.28 -1.79
CA ALA A 86 3.23 14.44 -2.33
C ALA A 86 3.19 14.52 -3.87
N LYS A 87 3.34 15.71 -4.46
CA LYS A 87 3.42 15.89 -5.92
C LYS A 87 4.60 15.15 -6.52
N LEU A 88 5.81 15.39 -6.01
CA LEU A 88 7.04 14.79 -6.53
C LEU A 88 7.01 13.26 -6.40
N GLY A 89 6.65 12.76 -5.23
CA GLY A 89 6.71 11.33 -4.94
C GLY A 89 5.56 10.50 -5.49
N ASN A 90 4.41 11.12 -5.81
CA ASN A 90 3.23 10.40 -6.31
C ASN A 90 2.92 10.78 -7.76
N ILE A 91 2.72 12.05 -8.08
CA ILE A 91 2.29 12.48 -9.42
C ILE A 91 3.46 12.40 -10.40
N ASP A 92 4.55 13.14 -10.13
CA ASP A 92 5.68 13.22 -11.06
C ASP A 92 6.35 11.85 -11.22
N ALA A 93 6.50 11.10 -10.13
CA ALA A 93 7.04 9.74 -10.17
C ALA A 93 6.18 8.80 -11.05
N THR A 94 4.85 8.88 -10.94
CA THR A 94 3.94 8.09 -11.78
C THR A 94 4.02 8.51 -13.25
N ILE A 95 4.03 9.80 -13.55
CA ILE A 95 4.17 10.31 -14.91
C ILE A 95 5.48 9.82 -15.54
N ASN A 96 6.59 10.00 -14.84
CA ASN A 96 7.91 9.61 -15.34
C ASN A 96 8.01 8.10 -15.58
N LEU A 97 7.46 7.28 -14.67
CA LEU A 97 7.39 5.84 -14.88
C LEU A 97 6.61 5.48 -16.15
N LEU A 98 5.40 6.00 -16.27
CA LEU A 98 4.51 5.69 -17.39
C LEU A 98 5.10 6.15 -18.73
N THR A 99 5.61 7.38 -18.81
CA THR A 99 6.16 7.93 -20.06
C THR A 99 7.43 7.23 -20.51
N CYS A 100 8.26 6.78 -19.58
CA CYS A 100 9.58 6.22 -19.90
C CYS A 100 9.60 4.69 -20.01
N PHE A 101 8.72 4.00 -19.29
CA PHE A 101 8.73 2.54 -19.21
C PHE A 101 7.39 1.90 -19.62
N GLY A 102 6.27 2.64 -19.57
CA GLY A 102 4.94 2.07 -19.76
C GLY A 102 4.72 1.41 -21.12
N GLU A 103 5.28 1.95 -22.21
CA GLU A 103 5.18 1.35 -23.54
C GLU A 103 5.82 -0.04 -23.63
N ARG A 104 6.84 -0.29 -22.80
CA ARG A 104 7.60 -1.54 -22.75
C ARG A 104 6.94 -2.64 -21.92
N SER A 105 5.77 -2.38 -21.37
CA SER A 105 5.02 -3.33 -20.57
C SER A 105 3.69 -3.68 -21.20
N LYS A 106 3.25 -4.92 -21.00
CA LYS A 106 1.91 -5.37 -21.37
C LYS A 106 0.89 -4.88 -20.35
N LYS A 107 1.27 -4.96 -19.08
CA LYS A 107 0.40 -4.70 -17.93
C LYS A 107 1.06 -3.74 -16.94
N ILE A 108 0.24 -2.88 -16.31
CA ILE A 108 0.66 -1.94 -15.28
C ILE A 108 -0.18 -2.20 -14.02
N ILE A 109 0.47 -2.40 -12.88
CA ILE A 109 -0.16 -2.55 -11.58
C ILE A 109 0.29 -1.38 -10.71
N ILE A 110 -0.67 -0.64 -10.12
CA ILE A 110 -0.40 0.51 -9.26
C ILE A 110 -0.93 0.24 -7.86
N GLY A 111 -0.05 0.34 -6.86
CA GLY A 111 -0.47 0.39 -5.45
C GLY A 111 -1.09 1.74 -5.14
N SER A 112 -2.34 1.72 -4.68
CA SER A 112 -3.09 2.89 -4.20
C SER A 112 -3.57 2.67 -2.76
N THR A 113 -4.54 3.42 -2.29
CA THR A 113 -4.98 3.44 -0.90
C THR A 113 -6.48 3.66 -0.80
N VAL A 114 -7.11 3.10 0.22
CA VAL A 114 -8.51 3.40 0.56
C VAL A 114 -8.71 4.83 1.08
N GLU A 115 -7.63 5.56 1.38
CA GLU A 115 -7.72 6.96 1.78
C GLU A 115 -8.20 7.90 0.65
N VAL A 116 -8.27 7.41 -0.60
CA VAL A 116 -8.86 8.15 -1.72
C VAL A 116 -10.38 8.33 -1.60
N TYR A 117 -11.06 7.46 -0.86
CA TYR A 117 -12.50 7.54 -0.70
C TYR A 117 -12.94 8.71 0.19
N ASP A 118 -14.11 9.28 -0.13
CA ASP A 118 -14.76 10.30 0.70
C ASP A 118 -15.34 9.65 1.96
N GLN A 119 -14.53 9.62 3.01
CA GLN A 119 -14.90 8.97 4.27
C GLN A 119 -16.18 9.52 4.91
N LEU A 120 -16.57 10.77 4.60
CA LEU A 120 -17.79 11.38 5.12
C LEU A 120 -19.07 10.87 4.42
N LYS A 121 -18.93 10.22 3.26
CA LYS A 121 -20.04 9.69 2.47
C LYS A 121 -20.10 8.16 2.44
N ILE A 122 -19.28 7.50 3.26
CA ILE A 122 -19.30 6.05 3.36
C ILE A 122 -20.42 5.61 4.28
N HIS A 123 -21.26 4.70 3.79
CA HIS A 123 -22.31 4.03 4.56
C HIS A 123 -22.21 2.52 4.28
N GLY A 124 -21.81 1.75 5.28
CA GLY A 124 -21.60 0.30 5.14
C GLY A 124 -20.22 -0.06 4.56
N LEU A 125 -20.16 -1.13 3.75
CA LEU A 125 -18.93 -1.58 3.12
C LEU A 125 -18.46 -0.61 2.04
N VAL A 126 -17.15 -0.38 1.98
CA VAL A 126 -16.50 0.48 0.98
C VAL A 126 -16.30 -0.30 -0.31
N THR A 127 -17.05 0.04 -1.34
CA THR A 127 -16.89 -0.51 -2.69
C THR A 127 -16.07 0.41 -3.59
N GLU A 128 -15.59 -0.09 -4.71
CA GLU A 128 -14.83 0.72 -5.68
C GLU A 128 -15.69 1.80 -6.36
N ASP A 129 -17.01 1.67 -6.28
CA ASP A 129 -17.96 2.63 -6.84
C ASP A 129 -18.28 3.80 -5.87
N ASN A 130 -17.75 3.75 -4.64
CA ASN A 130 -17.87 4.86 -3.70
C ASN A 130 -17.15 6.11 -4.20
N VAL A 131 -17.69 7.27 -3.82
CA VAL A 131 -17.12 8.57 -4.19
C VAL A 131 -15.70 8.72 -3.65
N VAL A 132 -14.79 9.16 -4.51
CA VAL A 132 -13.43 9.51 -4.13
C VAL A 132 -13.30 11.03 -4.00
N ALA A 133 -12.61 11.52 -2.96
CA ALA A 133 -12.46 12.95 -2.72
C ALA A 133 -11.07 13.35 -2.22
N GLY A 134 -10.33 12.42 -1.64
CA GLY A 134 -9.05 12.73 -0.98
C GLY A 134 -9.21 13.69 0.20
N GLY A 135 -8.60 13.38 1.33
CA GLY A 135 -8.68 14.21 2.55
C GLY A 135 -7.34 14.84 2.97
N SER A 136 -6.25 14.49 2.28
CA SER A 136 -4.89 14.95 2.52
C SER A 136 -4.16 15.16 1.21
N TYR A 137 -2.98 15.78 1.21
CA TYR A 137 -2.15 15.86 -0.01
C TYR A 137 -1.76 14.48 -0.50
N TYR A 138 -1.46 13.56 0.42
CA TYR A 138 -1.18 12.17 0.08
C TYR A 138 -2.33 11.52 -0.69
N SER A 139 -3.53 11.47 -0.12
CA SER A 139 -4.67 10.81 -0.76
C SER A 139 -5.11 11.49 -2.06
N SER A 140 -5.07 12.82 -2.11
CA SER A 140 -5.38 13.61 -3.31
C SER A 140 -4.39 13.32 -4.46
N THR A 141 -3.08 13.23 -4.15
CA THR A 141 -2.07 12.91 -5.17
C THR A 141 -2.10 11.45 -5.58
N LYS A 142 -2.48 10.52 -4.69
CA LYS A 142 -2.73 9.11 -5.07
C LYS A 142 -3.92 9.00 -6.02
N MET A 143 -5.02 9.70 -5.74
CA MET A 143 -6.17 9.79 -6.65
C MET A 143 -5.79 10.38 -8.01
N ALA A 144 -5.00 11.46 -8.04
CA ALA A 144 -4.50 12.04 -9.27
C ALA A 144 -3.64 11.04 -10.06
N SER A 145 -2.78 10.26 -9.38
CA SER A 145 -1.98 9.21 -10.01
C SER A 145 -2.83 8.10 -10.62
N GLU A 146 -3.92 7.69 -9.96
CA GLU A 146 -4.89 6.74 -10.53
C GLU A 146 -5.49 7.26 -11.84
N LEU A 147 -5.99 8.51 -11.85
CA LEU A 147 -6.61 9.13 -13.04
C LEU A 147 -5.61 9.30 -14.19
N ILE A 148 -4.36 9.68 -13.90
CA ILE A 148 -3.28 9.78 -14.88
C ILE A 148 -3.00 8.41 -15.50
N ALA A 149 -2.87 7.38 -14.67
CA ALA A 149 -2.60 6.02 -15.12
C ALA A 149 -3.75 5.45 -15.96
N GLN A 150 -5.01 5.68 -15.56
CA GLN A 150 -6.19 5.28 -16.34
C GLN A 150 -6.20 5.96 -17.72
N SER A 151 -5.92 7.26 -17.77
CA SER A 151 -5.86 8.02 -19.01
C SER A 151 -4.72 7.52 -19.92
N TYR A 152 -3.55 7.23 -19.34
CA TYR A 152 -2.41 6.65 -20.04
C TYR A 152 -2.76 5.25 -20.59
N ALA A 153 -3.25 4.35 -19.76
CA ALA A 153 -3.58 2.99 -20.15
C ALA A 153 -4.61 2.94 -21.27
N LYS A 154 -5.66 3.76 -21.18
CA LYS A 154 -6.67 3.90 -22.25
C LYS A 154 -6.06 4.38 -23.57
N LYS A 155 -5.21 5.42 -23.53
CA LYS A 155 -4.56 5.98 -24.73
C LYS A 155 -3.58 5.00 -25.37
N MET A 156 -2.83 4.25 -24.55
CA MET A 156 -1.77 3.36 -24.99
C MET A 156 -2.24 1.90 -25.16
N ASN A 157 -3.54 1.63 -24.97
CA ASN A 157 -4.13 0.30 -25.00
C ASN A 157 -3.38 -0.71 -24.12
N LYS A 158 -3.18 -0.36 -22.84
CA LYS A 158 -2.50 -1.18 -21.83
C LYS A 158 -3.50 -1.71 -20.81
N GLU A 159 -3.22 -2.89 -20.27
CA GLU A 159 -3.92 -3.37 -19.08
C GLU A 159 -3.45 -2.60 -17.86
N LEU A 160 -4.39 -2.12 -17.06
CA LEU A 160 -4.08 -1.39 -15.83
C LEU A 160 -4.90 -1.95 -14.67
N THR A 161 -4.22 -2.40 -13.62
CA THR A 161 -4.86 -2.75 -12.36
C THR A 161 -4.42 -1.79 -11.27
N ILE A 162 -5.38 -1.16 -10.60
CA ILE A 162 -5.14 -0.27 -9.47
C ILE A 162 -5.60 -0.99 -8.19
N LEU A 163 -4.67 -1.24 -7.27
CA LEU A 163 -4.94 -1.91 -6.01
C LEU A 163 -5.06 -0.88 -4.89
N ARG A 164 -6.28 -0.62 -4.40
CA ARG A 164 -6.54 0.25 -3.24
C ARG A 164 -6.40 -0.55 -1.96
N PHE A 165 -5.25 -0.44 -1.33
CA PHE A 165 -4.95 -1.17 -0.09
C PHE A 165 -5.66 -0.56 1.11
N SER A 166 -6.25 -1.42 1.94
CA SER A 166 -6.79 -1.06 3.24
C SER A 166 -5.68 -0.80 4.26
N VAL A 167 -6.00 -0.72 5.56
CA VAL A 167 -5.02 -0.42 6.59
C VAL A 167 -4.08 -1.60 6.77
N MET A 168 -2.85 -1.45 6.32
CA MET A 168 -1.87 -2.52 6.34
C MET A 168 -1.23 -2.70 7.73
N TYR A 169 -0.93 -3.96 8.09
CA TYR A 169 -0.13 -4.31 9.26
C TYR A 169 0.76 -5.52 8.95
N GLY A 170 1.69 -5.84 9.86
CA GLY A 170 2.66 -6.93 9.70
C GLY A 170 4.05 -6.40 9.33
N GLY A 171 5.10 -7.04 9.84
CA GLY A 171 6.46 -6.57 9.62
C GLY A 171 6.77 -5.21 10.28
N TYR A 172 7.92 -4.63 9.94
CA TYR A 172 8.34 -3.31 10.43
C TYR A 172 7.76 -2.21 9.53
N ASP A 173 6.81 -1.47 10.05
CA ASP A 173 6.30 -0.24 9.42
C ASP A 173 6.93 0.98 10.10
N PRO A 174 7.74 1.78 9.38
CA PRO A 174 8.38 2.97 9.95
C PRO A 174 7.40 4.13 10.15
N ILE A 175 6.17 4.04 9.65
CA ILE A 175 5.18 5.11 9.70
C ILE A 175 4.51 5.15 11.08
N THR A 176 4.20 6.35 11.55
CA THR A 176 3.48 6.57 12.81
C THR A 176 1.97 6.37 12.63
N ARG A 177 1.55 5.12 12.48
CA ARG A 177 0.13 4.71 12.40
C ARG A 177 -0.34 4.11 13.73
N ALA A 178 -1.63 3.83 13.85
CA ALA A 178 -2.21 3.35 15.11
C ALA A 178 -1.52 2.09 15.65
N ILE A 179 -1.39 1.03 14.85
CA ILE A 179 -0.78 -0.23 15.29
C ILE A 179 0.68 -0.05 15.72
N PRO A 180 1.60 0.52 14.92
CA PRO A 180 2.96 0.82 15.36
C PRO A 180 3.04 1.66 16.63
N ASN A 181 2.19 2.70 16.75
CA ASN A 181 2.18 3.57 17.93
C ASN A 181 1.69 2.84 19.18
N PHE A 182 0.63 2.04 19.05
CA PHE A 182 0.12 1.24 20.17
C PHE A 182 1.16 0.20 20.63
N ILE A 183 1.88 -0.45 19.70
CA ILE A 183 2.96 -1.38 20.04
C ILE A 183 4.08 -0.66 20.80
N ARG A 184 4.50 0.53 20.35
CA ARG A 184 5.55 1.31 21.05
C ARG A 184 5.10 1.70 22.44
N ALA A 185 3.88 2.25 22.60
CA ALA A 185 3.32 2.64 23.89
C ALA A 185 3.22 1.42 24.84
N ALA A 186 2.67 0.30 24.36
CA ALA A 186 2.55 -0.92 25.14
C ALA A 186 3.92 -1.46 25.61
N LYS A 187 4.96 -1.41 24.75
CA LYS A 187 6.33 -1.79 25.10
C LYS A 187 6.96 -0.87 26.15
N ALA A 188 6.67 0.42 26.05
CA ALA A 188 7.16 1.42 27.01
C ALA A 188 6.40 1.36 28.35
N GLY A 189 5.33 0.57 28.47
CA GLY A 189 4.46 0.55 29.65
C GLY A 189 3.59 1.81 29.75
N GLU A 190 3.45 2.56 28.65
CA GLU A 190 2.64 3.76 28.57
C GLU A 190 1.17 3.40 28.27
N ASN A 191 0.24 4.23 28.74
CA ASN A 191 -1.17 4.03 28.47
C ASN A 191 -1.49 4.27 26.97
N LEU A 192 -2.33 3.39 26.40
CA LEU A 192 -2.84 3.55 25.04
C LEU A 192 -4.03 4.50 25.06
N THR A 193 -3.86 5.68 24.51
CA THR A 193 -4.95 6.67 24.42
C THR A 193 -5.65 6.55 23.07
N ILE A 194 -6.97 6.27 23.08
CA ILE A 194 -7.75 6.05 21.87
C ILE A 194 -8.91 7.04 21.74
N ARG A 195 -9.25 7.37 20.48
CA ARG A 195 -10.42 8.16 20.09
C ARG A 195 -11.23 7.35 19.09
N GLY A 196 -12.57 7.49 19.10
CA GLY A 196 -13.43 6.70 18.22
C GLY A 196 -13.34 5.21 18.54
N ALA A 197 -13.47 4.83 19.80
CA ALA A 197 -13.20 3.46 20.26
C ALA A 197 -14.04 2.41 19.51
N LYS A 198 -15.24 2.77 19.03
CA LYS A 198 -16.13 1.89 18.26
C LYS A 198 -15.87 1.91 16.75
N VAL A 199 -15.06 2.87 16.26
CA VAL A 199 -14.81 3.02 14.82
C VAL A 199 -14.10 1.79 14.27
N LEU A 200 -14.64 1.25 13.17
CA LEU A 200 -14.12 0.04 12.54
C LEU A 200 -13.05 0.35 11.49
N ARG A 201 -12.02 -0.49 11.47
CA ARG A 201 -10.97 -0.51 10.45
C ARG A 201 -10.81 -1.92 9.91
N ASP A 202 -10.67 -2.04 8.61
CA ASP A 202 -10.26 -3.28 7.96
C ASP A 202 -8.74 -3.35 7.93
N TYR A 203 -8.16 -4.28 8.68
CA TYR A 203 -6.71 -4.47 8.74
C TYR A 203 -6.30 -5.63 7.84
N VAL A 204 -5.50 -5.34 6.81
CA VAL A 204 -4.94 -6.34 5.90
C VAL A 204 -3.49 -6.63 6.25
N HIS A 205 -3.14 -7.90 6.38
CA HIS A 205 -1.75 -8.28 6.65
C HIS A 205 -0.88 -8.11 5.41
N ILE A 206 0.37 -7.72 5.60
CA ILE A 206 1.31 -7.46 4.50
C ILE A 206 1.53 -8.67 3.58
N ASP A 207 1.36 -9.91 4.11
CA ASP A 207 1.41 -11.13 3.30
C ASP A 207 0.27 -11.17 2.28
N ASP A 208 -0.94 -10.79 2.70
CA ASP A 208 -2.11 -10.75 1.83
C ASP A 208 -1.98 -9.63 0.79
N VAL A 209 -1.41 -8.49 1.17
CA VAL A 209 -1.08 -7.41 0.24
C VAL A 209 -0.09 -7.90 -0.81
N ALA A 210 0.98 -8.59 -0.43
CA ALA A 210 1.94 -9.13 -1.38
C ALA A 210 1.30 -10.18 -2.31
N ARG A 211 0.44 -11.08 -1.77
CA ARG A 211 -0.33 -12.04 -2.58
C ARG A 211 -1.23 -11.34 -3.58
N SER A 212 -1.95 -10.29 -3.18
CA SER A 212 -2.84 -9.56 -4.09
C SER A 212 -2.10 -8.99 -5.29
N ILE A 213 -0.86 -8.53 -5.12
CA ILE A 213 -0.02 -8.04 -6.21
C ILE A 213 0.36 -9.20 -7.15
N ILE A 214 0.76 -10.36 -6.59
CA ILE A 214 1.06 -11.56 -7.38
C ILE A 214 -0.18 -12.00 -8.17
N CYS A 215 -1.35 -12.01 -7.53
CA CYS A 215 -2.62 -12.30 -8.21
C CYS A 215 -2.89 -11.32 -9.34
N ALA A 216 -2.69 -10.02 -9.13
CA ALA A 216 -2.89 -8.98 -10.15
C ALA A 216 -1.92 -9.12 -11.34
N VAL A 217 -0.68 -9.54 -11.10
CA VAL A 217 0.28 -9.84 -12.18
C VAL A 217 -0.22 -11.01 -13.04
N ASN A 218 -0.78 -12.04 -12.43
CA ASN A 218 -1.24 -13.27 -13.12
C ASN A 218 -2.64 -13.14 -13.72
N ALA A 219 -3.49 -12.25 -13.25
CA ALA A 219 -4.85 -12.08 -13.76
C ALA A 219 -4.86 -11.35 -15.10
N ASP A 220 -5.81 -11.66 -15.94
CA ASP A 220 -6.11 -10.89 -17.15
C ASP A 220 -7.09 -9.75 -16.84
N GLY A 221 -7.03 -8.69 -17.66
CA GLY A 221 -7.94 -7.56 -17.57
C GLY A 221 -7.38 -6.39 -16.77
N ALA A 222 -8.23 -5.39 -16.62
CA ALA A 222 -7.88 -4.11 -16.00
C ALA A 222 -9.05 -3.60 -15.17
N ASP A 223 -8.80 -3.22 -13.92
CA ASP A 223 -9.82 -2.60 -13.06
C ASP A 223 -9.18 -1.87 -11.87
N VAL A 224 -10.03 -1.10 -11.16
CA VAL A 224 -9.74 -0.63 -9.81
C VAL A 224 -10.28 -1.65 -8.83
N ILE A 225 -9.45 -2.10 -7.89
CA ILE A 225 -9.76 -3.22 -7.00
C ILE A 225 -9.37 -2.89 -5.57
N ASN A 226 -10.32 -3.01 -4.65
CA ASN A 226 -10.08 -2.92 -3.23
C ASN A 226 -9.38 -4.16 -2.69
N ILE A 227 -8.36 -3.96 -1.87
CA ILE A 227 -7.61 -5.03 -1.20
C ILE A 227 -7.69 -4.84 0.31
N GLY A 228 -8.40 -5.73 0.96
CA GLY A 228 -8.64 -5.78 2.40
C GLY A 228 -9.01 -7.18 2.82
N THR A 229 -9.70 -7.30 3.96
CA THR A 229 -10.17 -8.58 4.50
C THR A 229 -11.69 -8.71 4.49
N GLY A 230 -12.42 -7.62 4.27
CA GLY A 230 -13.87 -7.55 4.42
C GLY A 230 -14.33 -7.59 5.88
N ARG A 231 -13.41 -7.49 6.85
CA ARG A 231 -13.71 -7.58 8.29
C ARG A 231 -13.30 -6.32 9.02
N GLY A 232 -14.26 -5.70 9.69
CA GLY A 232 -14.02 -4.54 10.55
C GLY A 232 -13.57 -4.96 11.95
N VAL A 233 -12.55 -4.31 12.47
CA VAL A 233 -12.08 -4.42 13.85
C VAL A 233 -12.12 -3.03 14.47
N SER A 234 -12.70 -2.89 15.65
CA SER A 234 -12.77 -1.59 16.33
C SER A 234 -11.41 -1.13 16.84
N ILE A 235 -11.25 0.18 16.99
CA ILE A 235 -10.02 0.75 17.56
C ILE A 235 -9.78 0.22 19.00
N ARG A 236 -10.87 -0.03 19.76
CA ARG A 236 -10.80 -0.64 21.10
C ARG A 236 -10.25 -2.07 21.03
N GLU A 237 -10.81 -2.93 20.18
CA GLU A 237 -10.33 -4.30 20.00
C GLU A 237 -8.89 -4.32 19.50
N THR A 238 -8.52 -3.39 18.62
CA THR A 238 -7.14 -3.22 18.15
C THR A 238 -6.18 -2.91 19.29
N ALA A 239 -6.52 -1.94 20.15
CA ALA A 239 -5.70 -1.59 21.30
C ALA A 239 -5.59 -2.75 22.29
N GLN A 240 -6.71 -3.44 22.59
CA GLN A 240 -6.72 -4.58 23.51
C GLN A 240 -5.86 -5.74 22.98
N ALA A 241 -6.00 -6.10 21.69
CA ALA A 241 -5.20 -7.16 21.08
C ALA A 241 -3.70 -6.86 21.14
N ILE A 242 -3.31 -5.59 21.03
CA ILE A 242 -1.90 -5.20 21.16
C ILE A 242 -1.40 -5.30 22.60
N VAL A 243 -2.17 -4.85 23.58
CA VAL A 243 -1.83 -5.02 25.01
C VAL A 243 -1.65 -6.50 25.33
N ASP A 244 -2.59 -7.35 24.88
CA ASP A 244 -2.56 -8.80 25.12
C ASP A 244 -1.34 -9.46 24.43
N SER A 245 -1.08 -9.13 23.15
CA SER A 245 0.01 -9.72 22.37
C SER A 245 1.39 -9.33 22.89
N THR A 246 1.55 -8.12 23.43
CA THR A 246 2.78 -7.62 24.02
C THR A 246 2.93 -8.02 25.50
N ARG A 247 1.90 -8.59 26.11
CA ARG A 247 1.81 -8.86 27.56
C ARG A 247 2.08 -7.61 28.40
N SER A 248 1.65 -6.46 27.90
CA SER A 248 1.81 -5.19 28.59
C SER A 248 0.81 -5.02 29.73
N THR A 249 1.19 -4.26 30.76
CA THR A 249 0.28 -3.81 31.81
C THR A 249 -0.35 -2.45 31.52
N SER A 250 -0.17 -1.94 30.30
CA SER A 250 -0.70 -0.64 29.87
C SER A 250 -2.22 -0.61 29.93
N CYS A 251 -2.78 0.48 30.44
CA CYS A 251 -4.21 0.72 30.43
C CYS A 251 -4.64 1.35 29.10
N ILE A 252 -5.88 1.08 28.68
CA ILE A 252 -6.50 1.73 27.53
C ILE A 252 -7.35 2.89 28.03
N THR A 253 -6.98 4.12 27.66
CA THR A 253 -7.72 5.34 27.98
C THR A 253 -8.57 5.75 26.79
N VAL A 254 -9.89 5.72 26.93
CA VAL A 254 -10.83 6.10 25.89
C VAL A 254 -11.20 7.56 26.04
N LEU A 255 -10.86 8.39 25.06
CA LEU A 255 -11.26 9.80 25.03
C LEU A 255 -12.62 10.04 24.36
N SER A 256 -12.99 9.18 23.40
CA SER A 256 -14.33 9.19 22.77
C SER A 256 -14.69 7.79 22.29
N GLU A 257 -15.97 7.42 22.39
CA GLU A 257 -16.51 6.17 21.85
C GLU A 257 -16.71 6.29 20.35
N ASP A 258 -17.29 7.40 19.90
CA ASP A 258 -17.63 7.68 18.51
C ASP A 258 -16.64 8.73 17.95
N GLY A 259 -16.49 8.79 16.63
CA GLY A 259 -15.66 9.76 15.93
C GLY A 259 -14.94 9.19 14.72
N GLY A 260 -15.23 9.71 13.55
CA GLY A 260 -14.76 9.21 12.27
C GLY A 260 -15.71 8.20 11.64
N SER A 261 -15.42 7.79 10.41
CA SER A 261 -16.22 6.84 9.65
C SER A 261 -15.59 5.45 9.70
N ASP A 262 -16.43 4.43 9.68
CA ASP A 262 -15.98 3.05 9.49
C ASP A 262 -15.37 2.89 8.11
N ILE A 263 -14.27 2.14 8.04
CA ILE A 263 -13.64 1.76 6.78
C ILE A 263 -13.49 0.24 6.79
N VAL A 264 -14.48 -0.43 6.22
CA VAL A 264 -14.49 -1.88 5.99
C VAL A 264 -14.69 -2.10 4.50
N ILE A 265 -13.80 -2.85 3.89
CA ILE A 265 -13.69 -2.95 2.43
C ILE A 265 -14.55 -4.09 1.91
N ASP A 266 -15.30 -3.84 0.83
CA ASP A 266 -15.86 -4.91 0.02
C ASP A 266 -14.74 -5.50 -0.85
N ILE A 267 -14.50 -6.80 -0.74
CA ILE A 267 -13.46 -7.52 -1.48
C ILE A 267 -14.02 -8.39 -2.63
N SER A 268 -15.32 -8.33 -2.89
CA SER A 268 -15.98 -9.18 -3.90
C SER A 268 -15.35 -9.04 -5.29
N ARG A 269 -14.90 -7.83 -5.65
CA ARG A 269 -14.22 -7.57 -6.91
C ARG A 269 -12.84 -8.23 -6.96
N ALA A 270 -12.09 -8.19 -5.86
CA ALA A 270 -10.80 -8.85 -5.72
C ALA A 270 -10.92 -10.39 -5.80
N GLU A 271 -11.92 -10.96 -5.13
CA GLU A 271 -12.21 -12.39 -5.21
C GLU A 271 -12.55 -12.81 -6.65
N LYS A 272 -13.43 -12.06 -7.31
CA LYS A 272 -13.91 -12.38 -8.66
C LYS A 272 -12.84 -12.23 -9.74
N LEU A 273 -12.07 -11.13 -9.71
CA LEU A 273 -11.16 -10.77 -10.81
C LEU A 273 -9.74 -11.26 -10.58
N LEU A 274 -9.30 -11.35 -9.32
CA LEU A 274 -7.94 -11.75 -8.99
C LEU A 274 -7.85 -13.13 -8.36
N ASN A 275 -8.96 -13.79 -8.05
CA ASN A 275 -9.01 -14.97 -7.18
C ASN A 275 -8.26 -14.73 -5.85
N TYR A 276 -8.38 -13.50 -5.33
CA TYR A 276 -7.73 -13.07 -4.09
C TYR A 276 -8.61 -13.45 -2.90
N HIS A 277 -8.02 -14.17 -1.94
CA HIS A 277 -8.67 -14.51 -0.67
C HIS A 277 -7.69 -14.17 0.46
N PRO A 278 -8.08 -13.30 1.41
CA PRO A 278 -7.23 -13.01 2.56
C PRO A 278 -7.10 -14.25 3.45
N GLU A 279 -5.87 -14.53 3.89
CA GLU A 279 -5.56 -15.70 4.74
C GLU A 279 -5.24 -15.31 6.18
N VAL A 280 -4.87 -14.05 6.41
CA VAL A 280 -4.44 -13.55 7.72
C VAL A 280 -5.42 -12.51 8.22
N PHE A 281 -6.09 -12.80 9.30
CA PHE A 281 -7.05 -11.89 9.91
C PHE A 281 -6.49 -11.30 11.20
N PHE A 282 -6.75 -10.01 11.43
CA PHE A 282 -6.40 -9.38 12.69
C PHE A 282 -7.17 -10.04 13.84
N PRO A 283 -6.52 -10.40 14.98
CA PRO A 283 -5.16 -10.04 15.40
C PRO A 283 -4.06 -11.07 15.07
N ASP A 284 -4.29 -11.97 14.13
CA ASP A 284 -3.28 -12.98 13.76
C ASP A 284 -1.95 -12.29 13.41
N LYS A 285 -0.85 -12.97 13.73
CA LYS A 285 0.53 -12.48 13.52
C LYS A 285 0.93 -11.19 14.25
N LEU A 286 0.13 -10.68 15.19
CA LEU A 286 0.58 -9.58 16.07
C LEU A 286 1.70 -10.03 17.00
N LYS A 287 1.62 -11.25 17.51
CA LYS A 287 2.61 -11.81 18.44
C LYS A 287 4.00 -11.82 17.81
N GLY A 288 4.94 -11.19 18.45
CA GLY A 288 6.32 -11.07 17.97
C GLY A 288 6.60 -9.78 17.20
N MET A 289 5.56 -9.05 16.76
CA MET A 289 5.76 -7.75 16.09
C MET A 289 6.44 -6.73 17.01
N GLU A 290 6.23 -6.84 18.32
CA GLU A 290 6.86 -5.95 19.30
C GLU A 290 8.40 -5.97 19.23
N LYS A 291 9.00 -7.05 18.72
CA LYS A 291 10.45 -7.17 18.53
C LYS A 291 10.98 -6.29 17.40
N LEU A 292 10.11 -5.91 16.46
CA LEU A 292 10.45 -5.09 15.31
C LEU A 292 10.50 -3.60 15.65
N TYR A 293 9.86 -3.18 16.73
CA TYR A 293 9.80 -1.80 17.18
C TYR A 293 10.69 -1.61 18.41
N LYS A 294 11.77 -0.84 18.25
CA LYS A 294 12.72 -0.52 19.31
C LYS A 294 12.19 0.62 20.18
#